data_19e63de76f538ac61db7fe85f035d8ea
#
_entry.id   19e63de76f538ac61db7fe85f035d8ea
#
_cell.length_a   1.000
_cell.length_b   1.000
_cell.length_c   1.000
_cell.angle_alpha   90.00
_cell.angle_beta   90.00
_cell.angle_gamma   90.00
#
_symmetry.space_group_name_H-M   'P 1'
#
loop_
_entity.id
_entity.type
_entity.pdbx_description
1 polymer ?
#
loop_
_entity_poly.entity_id
_entity_poly.type
_entity_poly.pdbx_seq_one_letter_code
_entity_poly.pdbx_strand_id
1 'polypeptide(L)'
;RHAASRGVTLALEPHVGASVNNPGRILWLLEQIDSPYLKINFDISHFDVVGISIEEAVPQLAPHTVHTHVKDQRGQHPDFEFLIPGEGTFDYVRYLRAMQETGYTGYITAEVSVMVQRRPDYDPYAAAELSYRTLSNAFENAGVNRG
;
A
#
# COMPACT_ATOMS: atom_id res chain seq x y z
N ARG A 1 1.00 -24.43 -3.74
CA ARG A 1 0.47 -25.72 -3.23
C ARG A 1 0.70 -25.89 -1.72
N HIS A 2 1.91 -25.63 -1.20
CA HIS A 2 2.21 -25.81 0.23
C HIS A 2 1.36 -24.89 1.13
N ALA A 3 1.23 -23.59 0.78
CA ALA A 3 0.37 -22.65 1.51
C ALA A 3 -1.09 -23.13 1.53
N ALA A 4 -1.63 -23.55 0.40
CA ALA A 4 -2.99 -24.10 0.29
C ALA A 4 -3.22 -25.31 1.20
N SER A 5 -2.25 -26.25 1.25
CA SER A 5 -2.37 -27.45 2.11
C SER A 5 -2.34 -27.12 3.61
N ARG A 6 -1.97 -25.91 3.99
CA ARG A 6 -1.92 -25.40 5.37
C ARG A 6 -2.99 -24.34 5.68
N GLY A 7 -3.83 -23.99 4.70
CA GLY A 7 -4.83 -22.92 4.85
C GLY A 7 -4.21 -21.55 5.04
N VAL A 8 -2.98 -21.33 4.55
CA VAL A 8 -2.24 -20.07 4.67
C VAL A 8 -2.36 -19.27 3.39
N THR A 9 -2.78 -18.01 3.49
CA THR A 9 -2.75 -17.06 2.38
C THR A 9 -1.38 -16.39 2.26
N LEU A 10 -0.83 -16.40 1.06
CA LEU A 10 0.36 -15.64 0.71
C LEU A 10 -0.09 -14.28 0.17
N ALA A 11 0.30 -13.20 0.82
CA ALA A 11 0.06 -11.84 0.36
C ALA A 11 1.34 -11.33 -0.33
N LEU A 12 1.33 -11.34 -1.67
CA LEU A 12 2.44 -10.80 -2.46
C LEU A 12 2.43 -9.29 -2.38
N GLU A 13 3.58 -8.69 -2.06
CA GLU A 13 3.77 -7.25 -2.15
C GLU A 13 4.51 -6.88 -3.44
N PRO A 14 3.84 -6.23 -4.39
CA PRO A 14 4.48 -5.68 -5.58
C PRO A 14 5.36 -4.49 -5.20
N HIS A 15 6.63 -4.55 -5.60
CA HIS A 15 7.61 -3.55 -5.24
C HIS A 15 8.17 -2.82 -6.48
N VAL A 16 8.41 -1.51 -6.38
CA VAL A 16 8.91 -0.66 -7.48
C VAL A 16 10.12 -1.25 -8.20
N GLY A 17 11.05 -1.87 -7.46
CA GLY A 17 12.26 -2.51 -8.01
C GLY A 17 12.09 -3.96 -8.48
N ALA A 18 10.88 -4.54 -8.39
CA ALA A 18 10.64 -5.93 -8.74
C ALA A 18 10.16 -6.10 -10.20
N SER A 19 10.21 -7.33 -10.71
CA SER A 19 9.68 -7.64 -12.05
C SER A 19 8.16 -7.55 -12.13
N VAL A 20 7.47 -7.77 -11.00
CA VAL A 20 6.00 -7.68 -10.88
C VAL A 20 5.69 -6.39 -10.12
N ASN A 21 5.65 -5.27 -10.84
CA ASN A 21 5.61 -3.92 -10.27
C ASN A 21 4.54 -2.99 -10.88
N ASN A 22 3.61 -3.55 -11.66
CA ASN A 22 2.47 -2.80 -12.19
C ASN A 22 1.21 -3.66 -12.21
N PRO A 23 0.00 -3.07 -12.27
CA PRO A 23 -1.25 -3.80 -12.19
C PRO A 23 -1.36 -4.94 -13.21
N GLY A 24 -1.01 -4.70 -14.46
CA GLY A 24 -1.13 -5.73 -15.52
C GLY A 24 -0.26 -6.96 -15.26
N ARG A 25 0.99 -6.79 -14.79
CA ARG A 25 1.87 -7.93 -14.46
C ARG A 25 1.40 -8.67 -13.21
N ILE A 26 0.82 -7.96 -12.25
CA ILE A 26 0.28 -8.56 -11.02
C ILE A 26 -0.93 -9.42 -11.37
N LEU A 27 -1.89 -8.89 -12.11
CA LEU A 27 -3.08 -9.61 -12.52
C LEU A 27 -2.72 -10.82 -13.38
N TRP A 28 -1.79 -10.67 -14.33
CA TRP A 28 -1.26 -11.77 -15.10
C TRP A 28 -0.68 -12.87 -14.20
N LEU A 29 0.13 -12.51 -13.19
CA LEU A 29 0.71 -13.50 -12.27
C LEU A 29 -0.36 -14.23 -11.46
N LEU A 30 -1.38 -13.53 -10.97
CA LEU A 30 -2.49 -14.12 -10.24
C LEU A 30 -3.27 -15.11 -11.12
N GLU A 31 -3.50 -14.76 -12.37
CA GLU A 31 -4.15 -15.61 -13.36
C GLU A 31 -3.32 -16.87 -13.68
N GLN A 32 -1.99 -16.72 -13.89
CA GLN A 32 -1.12 -17.88 -14.17
C GLN A 32 -1.04 -18.88 -13.02
N ILE A 33 -1.12 -18.41 -11.78
CA ILE A 33 -1.04 -19.26 -10.59
C ILE A 33 -2.41 -19.83 -10.22
N ASP A 34 -3.47 -19.08 -10.48
CA ASP A 34 -4.89 -19.42 -10.24
C ASP A 34 -5.11 -20.12 -8.89
N SER A 35 -4.76 -19.42 -7.82
CA SER A 35 -4.87 -19.94 -6.46
C SER A 35 -5.58 -18.95 -5.53
N PRO A 36 -6.63 -19.38 -4.81
CA PRO A 36 -7.29 -18.52 -3.83
C PRO A 36 -6.39 -18.16 -2.64
N TYR A 37 -5.27 -18.87 -2.47
CA TYR A 37 -4.28 -18.65 -1.43
C TYR A 37 -3.12 -17.71 -1.86
N LEU A 38 -3.16 -17.17 -3.08
CA LEU A 38 -2.27 -16.09 -3.51
C LEU A 38 -3.09 -14.81 -3.64
N LYS A 39 -2.75 -13.82 -2.87
CA LYS A 39 -3.40 -12.51 -2.78
C LYS A 39 -2.35 -11.41 -2.78
N ILE A 40 -2.78 -10.17 -2.60
CA ILE A 40 -1.92 -9.00 -2.63
C ILE A 40 -1.83 -8.37 -1.23
N ASN A 41 -0.63 -8.00 -0.82
CA ASN A 41 -0.37 -6.92 0.11
C ASN A 41 -0.19 -5.66 -0.74
N PHE A 42 -1.19 -4.80 -0.77
CA PHE A 42 -1.23 -3.65 -1.66
C PHE A 42 -0.61 -2.43 -1.01
N ASP A 43 0.61 -2.11 -1.42
CA ASP A 43 1.28 -0.87 -1.06
C ASP A 43 1.19 0.11 -2.24
N ILE A 44 0.30 1.09 -2.11
CA ILE A 44 0.06 2.11 -3.14
C ILE A 44 1.30 2.97 -3.42
N SER A 45 2.20 3.15 -2.46
CA SER A 45 3.38 4.00 -2.61
C SER A 45 4.33 3.52 -3.72
N HIS A 46 4.43 2.19 -3.92
CA HIS A 46 5.25 1.61 -4.99
C HIS A 46 4.71 1.88 -6.39
N PHE A 47 3.44 2.17 -6.51
CA PHE A 47 2.77 2.54 -7.77
C PHE A 47 2.87 4.05 -8.00
N ASP A 48 2.64 4.84 -6.95
CA ASP A 48 2.68 6.29 -7.04
C ASP A 48 4.07 6.81 -7.45
N VAL A 49 5.15 6.26 -6.90
CA VAL A 49 6.52 6.67 -7.28
C VAL A 49 6.91 6.34 -8.73
N VAL A 50 6.17 5.48 -9.42
CA VAL A 50 6.34 5.21 -10.86
C VAL A 50 5.25 5.85 -11.72
N GLY A 51 4.45 6.76 -11.14
CA GLY A 51 3.44 7.53 -11.85
C GLY A 51 2.14 6.79 -12.15
N ILE A 52 1.89 5.65 -11.51
CA ILE A 52 0.61 4.93 -11.61
C ILE A 52 -0.36 5.53 -10.59
N SER A 53 -1.47 6.08 -11.06
CA SER A 53 -2.41 6.80 -10.21
C SER A 53 -3.25 5.89 -9.32
N ILE A 54 -3.86 6.49 -8.29
CA ILE A 54 -4.83 5.82 -7.40
C ILE A 54 -5.98 5.23 -8.23
N GLU A 55 -6.51 5.99 -9.20
CA GLU A 55 -7.64 5.59 -10.06
C GLU A 55 -7.28 4.45 -11.00
N GLU A 56 -6.01 4.29 -11.34
CA GLU A 56 -5.54 3.17 -12.15
C GLU A 56 -5.29 1.93 -11.28
N ALA A 57 -4.58 2.07 -10.18
CA ALA A 57 -4.14 0.95 -9.37
C ALA A 57 -5.26 0.35 -8.49
N VAL A 58 -6.01 1.20 -7.77
CA VAL A 58 -6.97 0.74 -6.75
C VAL A 58 -8.09 -0.13 -7.34
N PRO A 59 -8.82 0.27 -8.39
CA PRO A 59 -9.91 -0.56 -8.92
C PRO A 59 -9.45 -1.92 -9.44
N GLN A 60 -8.21 -2.01 -9.91
CA GLN A 60 -7.64 -3.23 -10.45
C GLN A 60 -7.14 -4.18 -9.35
N LEU A 61 -6.54 -3.65 -8.29
CA LEU A 61 -5.80 -4.45 -7.31
C LEU A 61 -6.56 -4.69 -6.01
N ALA A 62 -7.41 -3.75 -5.58
CA ALA A 62 -8.16 -3.89 -4.32
C ALA A 62 -9.02 -5.17 -4.26
N PRO A 63 -9.67 -5.65 -5.34
CA PRO A 63 -10.42 -6.94 -5.31
C PRO A 63 -9.57 -8.16 -4.98
N HIS A 64 -8.25 -8.08 -5.16
CA HIS A 64 -7.30 -9.16 -4.88
C HIS A 64 -6.50 -8.93 -3.58
N THR A 65 -6.76 -7.82 -2.89
CA THR A 65 -6.01 -7.36 -1.73
C THR A 65 -6.54 -7.94 -0.43
N VAL A 66 -5.66 -8.47 0.40
CA VAL A 66 -5.98 -8.97 1.75
C VAL A 66 -5.29 -8.17 2.85
N HIS A 67 -4.29 -7.38 2.49
CA HIS A 67 -3.58 -6.48 3.38
C HIS A 67 -3.07 -5.27 2.61
N THR A 68 -2.87 -4.15 3.28
CA THR A 68 -2.33 -2.94 2.65
C THR A 68 -1.14 -2.40 3.42
N HIS A 69 -0.22 -1.80 2.69
CA HIS A 69 0.72 -0.84 3.23
C HIS A 69 0.48 0.55 2.64
N VAL A 70 0.74 1.56 3.44
CA VAL A 70 0.82 2.95 3.00
C VAL A 70 2.04 3.59 3.64
N LYS A 71 2.74 4.38 2.85
CA LYS A 71 3.81 5.28 3.28
C LYS A 71 3.72 6.56 2.46
N ASP A 72 4.34 7.60 2.93
CA ASP A 72 4.48 8.81 2.15
C ASP A 72 5.71 8.73 1.23
N GLN A 73 5.83 9.61 0.28
CA GLN A 73 6.95 9.67 -0.63
C GLN A 73 7.19 11.07 -1.16
N ARG A 74 8.38 11.26 -1.72
CA ARG A 74 8.80 12.45 -2.45
C ARG A 74 9.60 12.04 -3.68
N GLY A 75 9.41 12.76 -4.79
CA GLY A 75 10.05 12.46 -6.06
C GLY A 75 9.37 11.30 -6.80
N GLN A 76 9.99 10.91 -7.92
CA GLN A 76 9.55 9.78 -8.75
C GLN A 76 10.74 8.95 -9.16
N HIS A 77 10.50 7.67 -9.43
CA HIS A 77 11.53 6.75 -9.89
C HIS A 77 12.24 7.29 -11.14
N PRO A 78 13.60 7.28 -11.21
CA PRO A 78 14.51 6.63 -10.26
C PRO A 78 14.88 7.45 -9.02
N ASP A 79 14.55 8.75 -8.98
CA ASP A 79 14.97 9.69 -7.93
C ASP A 79 13.82 9.96 -6.96
N PHE A 80 13.58 9.05 -6.04
CA PHE A 80 12.53 9.14 -5.04
C PHE A 80 13.00 8.70 -3.65
N GLU A 81 12.26 9.09 -2.63
CA GLU A 81 12.41 8.59 -1.27
C GLU A 81 11.05 8.26 -0.66
N PHE A 82 10.99 7.18 0.11
CA PHE A 82 9.86 6.89 0.97
C PHE A 82 9.99 7.61 2.31
N LEU A 83 8.86 8.07 2.82
CA LEU A 83 8.74 8.93 3.99
C LEU A 83 7.72 8.33 4.98
N ILE A 84 7.69 8.89 6.19
CA ILE A 84 6.64 8.60 7.17
C ILE A 84 5.34 9.26 6.69
N PRO A 85 4.16 8.62 6.84
CA PRO A 85 2.88 9.26 6.57
C PRO A 85 2.76 10.62 7.26
N GLY A 86 2.63 11.69 6.45
CA GLY A 86 2.58 13.08 6.89
C GLY A 86 3.85 13.90 6.62
N GLU A 87 4.93 13.29 6.13
CA GLU A 87 6.14 14.01 5.71
C GLU A 87 6.15 14.34 4.21
N GLY A 88 5.30 13.72 3.41
CA GLY A 88 5.20 13.92 1.97
C GLY A 88 3.89 14.58 1.56
N THR A 89 3.42 14.25 0.36
CA THR A 89 2.25 14.89 -0.26
C THR A 89 1.21 13.88 -0.77
N PHE A 90 1.28 12.62 -0.35
CA PHE A 90 0.35 11.60 -0.81
C PHE A 90 -1.08 11.91 -0.35
N ASP A 91 -2.04 11.82 -1.27
CA ASP A 91 -3.44 12.11 -1.00
C ASP A 91 -4.16 10.91 -0.36
N TYR A 92 -3.99 10.76 0.95
CA TYR A 92 -4.64 9.69 1.73
C TYR A 92 -6.17 9.77 1.68
N VAL A 93 -6.74 10.96 1.61
CA VAL A 93 -8.21 11.14 1.55
C VAL A 93 -8.76 10.52 0.26
N ARG A 94 -8.13 10.82 -0.86
CA ARG A 94 -8.49 10.27 -2.17
C ARG A 94 -8.29 8.76 -2.22
N TYR A 95 -7.16 8.26 -1.69
CA TYR A 95 -6.87 6.84 -1.60
C TYR A 95 -7.92 6.08 -0.77
N LEU A 96 -8.25 6.58 0.42
CA LEU A 96 -9.23 5.94 1.30
C LEU A 96 -10.63 5.88 0.68
N ARG A 97 -11.06 6.93 -0.02
CA ARG A 97 -12.33 6.94 -0.78
C ARG A 97 -12.31 5.90 -1.89
N ALA A 98 -11.23 5.85 -2.68
CA ALA A 98 -11.10 4.87 -3.74
C ALA A 98 -11.12 3.43 -3.20
N MET A 99 -10.43 3.14 -2.10
CA MET A 99 -10.47 1.82 -1.45
C MET A 99 -11.88 1.47 -0.96
N GLN A 100 -12.59 2.41 -0.34
CA GLN A 100 -13.97 2.22 0.12
C GLN A 100 -14.91 1.90 -1.05
N GLU A 101 -14.78 2.59 -2.17
CA GLU A 101 -15.59 2.37 -3.38
C GLU A 101 -15.43 0.95 -3.95
N THR A 102 -14.29 0.30 -3.73
CA THR A 102 -14.07 -1.10 -4.13
C THR A 102 -14.67 -2.11 -3.15
N GLY A 103 -15.20 -1.66 -2.00
CA GLY A 103 -15.69 -2.53 -0.94
C GLY A 103 -14.58 -3.13 -0.06
N TYR A 104 -13.35 -2.61 -0.12
CA TYR A 104 -12.28 -3.06 0.77
C TYR A 104 -12.60 -2.73 2.23
N THR A 105 -12.54 -3.74 3.09
CA THR A 105 -12.85 -3.64 4.53
C THR A 105 -11.69 -4.04 5.44
N GLY A 106 -10.50 -4.28 4.86
CA GLY A 106 -9.31 -4.64 5.62
C GLY A 106 -8.60 -3.43 6.24
N TYR A 107 -7.45 -3.68 6.82
CA TYR A 107 -6.65 -2.65 7.47
C TYR A 107 -5.94 -1.76 6.45
N ILE A 108 -5.77 -0.49 6.82
CA ILE A 108 -4.84 0.46 6.17
C ILE A 108 -3.64 0.60 7.11
N THR A 109 -2.54 -0.01 6.75
CA THR A 109 -1.38 -0.19 7.62
C THR A 109 -0.25 0.76 7.22
N ALA A 110 0.19 1.63 8.14
CA ALA A 110 1.38 2.43 7.90
C ALA A 110 2.64 1.55 7.92
N GLU A 111 3.47 1.68 6.89
CA GLU A 111 4.79 1.06 6.84
C GLU A 111 5.88 2.10 6.93
N VAL A 112 6.87 1.85 7.79
CA VAL A 112 8.07 2.68 7.87
C VAL A 112 9.18 2.06 7.03
N SER A 113 9.48 2.70 5.90
CA SER A 113 10.52 2.25 4.97
C SER A 113 11.90 2.19 5.62
N VAL A 114 12.73 1.28 5.14
CA VAL A 114 14.16 1.21 5.49
C VAL A 114 14.91 2.53 5.20
N MET A 115 14.45 3.32 4.23
CA MET A 115 15.01 4.66 3.96
C MET A 115 14.85 5.59 5.15
N VAL A 116 13.71 5.53 5.83
CA VAL A 116 13.44 6.28 7.07
C VAL A 116 14.20 5.71 8.25
N GLN A 117 14.17 4.38 8.42
CA GLN A 117 14.83 3.70 9.54
C GLN A 117 16.34 3.93 9.60
N ARG A 118 16.97 4.26 8.47
CA ARG A 118 18.41 4.58 8.36
C ARG A 118 18.75 6.04 8.67
N ARG A 119 17.76 6.90 8.90
CA ARG A 119 18.02 8.30 9.29
C ARG A 119 18.69 8.34 10.66
N PRO A 120 19.69 9.20 10.88
CA PRO A 120 20.38 9.31 12.17
C PRO A 120 19.48 9.72 13.32
N ASP A 121 18.41 10.43 13.02
CA ASP A 121 17.43 11.02 13.95
C ASP A 121 16.10 10.23 13.97
N TYR A 122 16.08 9.01 13.46
CA TYR A 122 14.86 8.20 13.43
C TYR A 122 14.37 7.85 14.83
N ASP A 123 13.16 8.31 15.16
CA ASP A 123 12.44 7.98 16.38
C ASP A 123 11.17 7.16 16.01
N PRO A 124 11.09 5.86 16.38
CA PRO A 124 9.95 5.02 16.03
C PRO A 124 8.65 5.46 16.71
N TYR A 125 8.71 6.08 17.89
CA TYR A 125 7.51 6.57 18.59
C TYR A 125 6.97 7.82 17.90
N ALA A 126 7.82 8.77 17.55
CA ALA A 126 7.45 9.96 16.80
C ALA A 126 6.89 9.60 15.43
N ALA A 127 7.50 8.62 14.76
CA ALA A 127 7.02 8.10 13.47
C ALA A 127 5.62 7.48 13.58
N ALA A 128 5.39 6.66 14.61
CA ALA A 128 4.08 6.05 14.85
C ALA A 128 3.00 7.10 15.16
N GLU A 129 3.33 8.09 15.99
CA GLU A 129 2.41 9.18 16.36
C GLU A 129 2.04 10.03 15.14
N LEU A 130 3.01 10.42 14.32
CA LEU A 130 2.78 11.20 13.11
C LEU A 130 1.91 10.41 12.11
N SER A 131 2.25 9.14 11.86
CA SER A 131 1.48 8.27 10.97
C SER A 131 0.04 8.13 11.44
N TYR A 132 -0.16 7.88 12.74
CA TYR A 132 -1.50 7.75 13.33
C TYR A 132 -2.32 9.02 13.16
N ARG A 133 -1.76 10.20 13.46
CA ARG A 133 -2.46 11.48 13.31
C ARG A 133 -2.82 11.74 11.84
N THR A 134 -1.88 11.52 10.94
CA THR A 134 -2.07 11.74 9.49
C THR A 134 -3.19 10.87 8.95
N LEU A 135 -3.14 9.57 9.21
CA LEU A 135 -4.17 8.64 8.75
C LEU A 135 -5.52 8.90 9.45
N SER A 136 -5.51 9.23 10.76
CA SER A 136 -6.73 9.58 11.48
C SER A 136 -7.46 10.75 10.85
N ASN A 137 -6.76 11.83 10.58
CA ASN A 137 -7.31 13.01 9.90
C ASN A 137 -7.79 12.67 8.48
N ALA A 138 -7.05 11.82 7.77
CA ALA A 138 -7.44 11.41 6.42
C ALA A 138 -8.75 10.61 6.43
N PHE A 139 -8.94 9.67 7.37
CA PHE A 139 -10.18 8.92 7.54
C PHE A 139 -11.36 9.83 7.83
N GLU A 140 -11.20 10.79 8.75
CA GLU A 140 -12.24 11.78 9.09
C GLU A 140 -12.63 12.62 7.86
N ASN A 141 -11.63 13.15 7.14
CA ASN A 141 -11.86 13.96 5.94
C ASN A 141 -12.40 13.16 4.75
N ALA A 142 -12.10 11.88 4.67
CA ALA A 142 -12.66 10.99 3.66
C ALA A 142 -14.11 10.60 3.95
N GLY A 143 -14.55 10.68 5.20
CA GLY A 143 -15.85 10.17 5.66
C GLY A 143 -15.89 8.64 5.69
N VAL A 144 -14.74 7.98 5.83
CA VAL A 144 -14.61 6.52 5.87
C VAL A 144 -14.57 6.07 7.32
N ASN A 145 -15.50 5.17 7.69
CA ASN A 145 -15.51 4.63 9.04
C ASN A 145 -14.28 3.75 9.29
N ARG A 146 -13.69 3.94 10.47
CA ARG A 146 -12.75 2.95 11.03
C ARG A 146 -13.60 1.87 11.66
N GLY A 147 -13.47 0.65 11.23
CA GLY A 147 -14.17 -0.49 11.80
C GLY A 147 -13.95 -0.67 13.30
#